data_d92644a51fb7f1a914ff844aab6acc9c
#
_entry.id   d92644a51fb7f1a914ff844aab6acc9c
#
_cell.length_a   1.000
_cell.length_b   1.000
_cell.length_c   1.000
_cell.angle_alpha   90.00
_cell.angle_beta   90.00
_cell.angle_gamma   90.00
#
_symmetry.space_group_name_H-M   'P 1'
#
loop_
_entity.id
_entity.type
_entity.pdbx_description
1 polymer ?
#
loop_
_entity_poly.entity_id
_entity_poly.type
_entity_poly.pdbx_seq_one_letter_code
_entity_poly.pdbx_strand_id
1 'polypeptide(L)'
;QVTVIDRSEIEAQAGRTLVELLAAQPGIQFWSNGGAGKLATVSMRGLEGRHTLLLIDGVRYGSATAGIPIWDNLPLDAVERIEIVRGPLSALYGSDAVGGVVQIFTRKGAPGLAVHGRVSAGSHGQRQAAAGLRWASGPWDAALGLQASRDDGFSATNARAQFGNYNADRDGFDQDAVNLRLGLQLAGDWRVEALALDS
;
A
#
# COMPACT_ATOMS: atom_id res chain seq x y z
N GLN A 1 0.61 20.56 -4.76
CA GLN A 1 1.42 19.77 -5.71
C GLN A 1 0.93 18.32 -5.69
N VAL A 2 0.68 17.76 -6.87
CA VAL A 2 0.24 16.36 -7.03
C VAL A 2 1.37 15.57 -7.69
N THR A 3 1.62 14.37 -7.20
CA THR A 3 2.48 13.35 -7.82
C THR A 3 1.64 12.11 -8.06
N VAL A 4 1.80 11.49 -9.22
CA VAL A 4 1.15 10.23 -9.56
C VAL A 4 2.25 9.20 -9.80
N ILE A 5 2.16 8.08 -9.08
CA ILE A 5 2.97 6.88 -9.32
C ILE A 5 2.05 5.92 -10.05
N ASP A 6 2.32 5.68 -11.30
CA ASP A 6 1.50 4.80 -12.14
C ASP A 6 1.90 3.32 -12.01
N ARG A 7 1.15 2.45 -12.66
CA ARG A 7 1.39 1.01 -12.61
C ARG A 7 2.77 0.62 -13.16
N SER A 8 3.23 1.29 -14.19
CA SER A 8 4.53 1.00 -14.79
C SER A 8 5.68 1.32 -13.84
N GLU A 9 5.56 2.42 -13.09
CA GLU A 9 6.54 2.80 -12.07
C GLU A 9 6.51 1.83 -10.87
N ILE A 10 5.32 1.39 -10.44
CA ILE A 10 5.19 0.36 -9.39
C ILE A 10 5.85 -0.95 -9.83
N GLU A 11 5.65 -1.38 -11.07
CA GLU A 11 6.23 -2.60 -11.62
C GLU A 11 7.75 -2.52 -11.79
N ALA A 12 8.26 -1.37 -12.20
CA ALA A 12 9.71 -1.13 -12.31
C ALA A 12 10.43 -1.20 -10.95
N GLN A 13 9.70 -0.95 -9.85
CA GLN A 13 10.20 -1.00 -8.49
C GLN A 13 9.73 -2.25 -7.73
N ALA A 14 9.55 -3.36 -8.44
CA ALA A 14 9.13 -4.64 -7.87
C ALA A 14 10.03 -5.07 -6.69
N GLY A 15 9.38 -5.59 -5.63
CA GLY A 15 10.06 -5.99 -4.41
C GLY A 15 10.13 -4.91 -3.32
N ARG A 16 9.75 -3.65 -3.64
CA ARG A 16 9.59 -2.60 -2.63
C ARG A 16 8.23 -2.69 -1.94
N THR A 17 8.18 -2.15 -0.74
CA THR A 17 6.95 -1.91 0.01
C THR A 17 6.29 -0.60 -0.44
N LEU A 18 5.03 -0.38 -0.08
CA LEU A 18 4.35 0.90 -0.29
C LEU A 18 5.13 2.06 0.35
N VAL A 19 5.63 1.86 1.56
CA VAL A 19 6.38 2.88 2.32
C VAL A 19 7.65 3.29 1.57
N GLU A 20 8.39 2.33 1.03
CA GLU A 20 9.62 2.59 0.27
C GLU A 20 9.35 3.32 -1.06
N LEU A 21 8.23 3.02 -1.72
CA LEU A 21 7.79 3.75 -2.90
C LEU A 21 7.46 5.22 -2.57
N LEU A 22 6.76 5.44 -1.47
CA LEU A 22 6.40 6.78 -1.00
C LEU A 22 7.64 7.55 -0.53
N ALA A 23 8.56 6.90 0.18
CA ALA A 23 9.80 7.53 0.67
C ALA A 23 10.73 8.01 -0.45
N ALA A 24 10.66 7.40 -1.64
CA ALA A 24 11.38 7.87 -2.81
C ALA A 24 10.83 9.19 -3.38
N GLN A 25 9.67 9.66 -2.92
CA GLN A 25 9.02 10.85 -3.43
C GLN A 25 9.45 12.11 -2.67
N PRO A 26 9.68 13.25 -3.34
CA PRO A 26 10.09 14.49 -2.67
C PRO A 26 9.10 14.94 -1.60
N GLY A 27 9.62 15.35 -0.43
CA GLY A 27 8.83 15.91 0.67
C GLY A 27 8.03 14.88 1.47
N ILE A 28 8.29 13.60 1.26
CA ILE A 28 7.80 12.50 2.10
C ILE A 28 8.95 12.01 2.97
N GLN A 29 8.66 11.82 4.22
CA GLN A 29 9.54 11.21 5.21
C GLN A 29 8.87 9.98 5.76
N PHE A 30 9.64 8.97 6.04
CA PHE A 30 9.12 7.78 6.72
C PHE A 30 10.01 7.41 7.90
N TRP A 31 9.40 6.76 8.84
CA TRP A 31 10.07 6.14 9.96
C TRP A 31 9.49 4.74 10.15
N SER A 32 10.36 3.77 10.44
CA SER A 32 9.96 2.39 10.68
C SER A 32 10.72 1.82 11.88
N ASN A 33 10.07 0.93 12.60
CA ASN A 33 10.66 0.17 13.72
C ASN A 33 11.56 -1.00 13.26
N GLY A 34 11.72 -1.20 11.96
CA GLY A 34 12.51 -2.31 11.42
C GLY A 34 12.28 -2.57 9.95
N GLY A 35 12.41 -3.82 9.55
CA GLY A 35 12.20 -4.32 8.18
C GLY A 35 10.72 -4.37 7.76
N ALA A 36 10.44 -5.21 6.76
CA ALA A 36 9.08 -5.44 6.28
C ALA A 36 8.13 -5.90 7.41
N GLY A 37 6.87 -5.48 7.37
CA GLY A 37 5.84 -5.82 8.36
C GLY A 37 5.97 -5.15 9.72
N LYS A 38 6.98 -4.30 9.93
CA LYS A 38 7.09 -3.50 11.16
C LYS A 38 6.33 -2.19 11.00
N LEU A 39 5.82 -1.69 12.12
CA LEU A 39 5.08 -0.42 12.14
C LEU A 39 5.89 0.68 11.42
N ALA A 40 5.30 1.22 10.39
CA ALA A 40 5.85 2.34 9.64
C ALA A 40 4.93 3.56 9.73
N THR A 41 5.52 4.72 9.73
CA THR A 41 4.84 6.01 9.73
C THR A 41 5.31 6.83 8.55
N VAL A 42 4.38 7.31 7.76
CA VAL A 42 4.65 8.23 6.65
C VAL A 42 4.20 9.63 7.04
N SER A 43 5.07 10.60 6.86
CA SER A 43 4.80 12.00 7.14
C SER A 43 5.14 12.90 5.96
N MET A 44 4.40 13.99 5.83
CA MET A 44 4.61 14.98 4.78
C MET A 44 4.97 16.33 5.40
N ARG A 45 5.99 17.00 4.83
CA ARG A 45 6.39 18.35 5.21
C ARG A 45 6.78 18.49 6.68
N GLY A 46 7.30 17.43 7.30
CA GLY A 46 7.73 17.46 8.70
C GLY A 46 6.60 17.44 9.74
N LEU A 47 5.36 17.19 9.29
CA LEU A 47 4.22 16.99 10.19
C LEU A 47 4.19 15.58 10.75
N GLU A 48 3.45 15.35 11.82
CA GLU A 48 3.27 14.00 12.36
C GLU A 48 2.49 13.10 11.39
N GLY A 49 2.77 11.78 11.43
CA GLY A 49 2.16 10.81 10.51
C GLY A 49 0.63 10.77 10.53
N ARG A 50 0.00 11.10 11.67
CA ARG A 50 -1.48 11.21 11.76
C ARG A 50 -2.08 12.32 10.90
N HIS A 51 -1.26 13.27 10.43
CA HIS A 51 -1.68 14.37 9.56
C HIS A 51 -1.51 14.06 8.07
N THR A 52 -1.15 12.82 7.74
CA THR A 52 -1.11 12.30 6.38
C THR A 52 -2.23 11.30 6.21
N LEU A 53 -3.27 11.65 5.49
CA LEU A 53 -4.42 10.79 5.28
C LEU A 53 -4.14 9.73 4.21
N LEU A 54 -4.49 8.47 4.49
CA LEU A 54 -4.46 7.38 3.53
C LEU A 54 -5.89 7.00 3.12
N LEU A 55 -6.11 6.97 1.81
CA LEU A 55 -7.36 6.53 1.21
C LEU A 55 -7.10 5.34 0.27
N ILE A 56 -7.99 4.37 0.27
CA ILE A 56 -8.06 3.31 -0.74
C ILE A 56 -9.40 3.44 -1.45
N ASP A 57 -9.38 3.69 -2.75
CA ASP A 57 -10.56 3.95 -3.58
C ASP A 57 -11.54 4.98 -2.97
N GLY A 58 -11.00 6.01 -2.33
CA GLY A 58 -11.76 7.07 -1.68
C GLY A 58 -12.20 6.78 -0.24
N VAL A 59 -11.99 5.56 0.26
CA VAL A 59 -12.31 5.16 1.64
C VAL A 59 -11.08 5.33 2.53
N ARG A 60 -11.26 5.92 3.72
CA ARG A 60 -10.19 6.06 4.70
C ARG A 60 -9.69 4.69 5.15
N TYR A 61 -8.38 4.49 5.11
CA TYR A 61 -7.72 3.26 5.53
C TYR A 61 -6.76 3.52 6.69
N GLY A 62 -7.00 2.84 7.81
CA GLY A 62 -6.20 3.02 9.01
C GLY A 62 -6.78 2.27 10.21
N SER A 63 -6.05 2.33 11.31
CA SER A 63 -6.47 1.72 12.57
C SER A 63 -7.63 2.49 13.20
N ALA A 64 -8.75 1.83 13.41
CA ALA A 64 -9.92 2.41 14.09
C ALA A 64 -9.63 2.76 15.56
N THR A 65 -8.70 2.05 16.19
CA THR A 65 -8.36 2.25 17.61
C THR A 65 -7.24 3.28 17.80
N ALA A 66 -6.24 3.28 16.93
CA ALA A 66 -5.10 4.19 17.03
C ALA A 66 -5.29 5.50 16.25
N GLY A 67 -6.26 5.57 15.34
CA GLY A 67 -6.53 6.75 14.52
C GLY A 67 -5.41 7.12 13.55
N ILE A 68 -4.53 6.17 13.23
CA ILE A 68 -3.39 6.37 12.32
C ILE A 68 -3.54 5.53 11.06
N PRO A 69 -3.01 6.00 9.91
CA PRO A 69 -2.95 5.20 8.69
C PRO A 69 -2.13 3.92 8.88
N ILE A 70 -2.54 2.84 8.24
CA ILE A 70 -1.79 1.58 8.19
C ILE A 70 -1.12 1.50 6.82
N TRP A 71 0.21 1.51 6.81
CA TRP A 71 1.01 1.56 5.59
C TRP A 71 1.60 0.20 5.19
N ASP A 72 1.68 -0.73 6.13
CA ASP A 72 2.58 -1.88 6.05
C ASP A 72 2.00 -3.07 5.27
N ASN A 73 0.68 -3.22 5.24
CA ASN A 73 0.03 -4.46 4.81
C ASN A 73 -0.65 -4.38 3.44
N LEU A 74 -0.47 -3.29 2.68
CA LEU A 74 -1.11 -3.18 1.39
C LEU A 74 -0.31 -3.91 0.29
N PRO A 75 -0.88 -4.95 -0.35
CA PRO A 75 -0.22 -5.63 -1.45
C PRO A 75 -0.16 -4.73 -2.68
N LEU A 76 1.06 -4.37 -3.12
CA LEU A 76 1.25 -3.51 -4.30
C LEU A 76 0.73 -4.12 -5.59
N ASP A 77 0.51 -5.43 -5.64
CA ASP A 77 -0.08 -6.09 -6.81
C ASP A 77 -1.55 -5.70 -7.02
N ALA A 78 -2.26 -5.35 -5.94
CA ALA A 78 -3.63 -4.83 -6.00
C ALA A 78 -3.71 -3.37 -6.48
N VAL A 79 -2.59 -2.64 -6.52
CA VAL A 79 -2.55 -1.20 -6.78
C VAL A 79 -2.41 -0.91 -8.27
N GLU A 80 -3.26 -0.05 -8.81
CA GLU A 80 -3.17 0.47 -10.18
C GLU A 80 -2.33 1.74 -10.24
N ARG A 81 -2.56 2.68 -9.31
CA ARG A 81 -1.79 3.92 -9.18
C ARG A 81 -1.91 4.49 -7.77
N ILE A 82 -0.97 5.34 -7.43
CA ILE A 82 -0.94 6.09 -6.17
C ILE A 82 -0.89 7.58 -6.51
N GLU A 83 -1.80 8.35 -5.93
CA GLU A 83 -1.82 9.81 -6.06
C GLU A 83 -1.44 10.44 -4.72
N ILE A 84 -0.44 11.30 -4.75
CA ILE A 84 0.09 11.99 -3.57
C ILE A 84 -0.22 13.48 -3.72
N VAL A 85 -1.13 13.97 -2.90
CA VAL A 85 -1.49 15.39 -2.88
C VAL A 85 -0.88 16.03 -1.64
N ARG A 86 0.08 16.92 -1.86
CA ARG A 86 0.80 17.60 -0.78
C ARG A 86 0.20 18.95 -0.49
N GLY A 87 -0.10 19.19 0.78
CA GLY A 87 -0.64 20.46 1.27
C GLY A 87 -1.89 20.29 2.11
N PRO A 88 -2.38 21.37 2.69
CA PRO A 88 -3.54 21.32 3.56
C PRO A 88 -4.80 21.05 2.75
N LEU A 89 -5.36 19.87 2.95
CA LEU A 89 -6.62 19.42 2.33
C LEU A 89 -7.72 19.21 3.38
N SER A 90 -7.51 19.76 4.58
CA SER A 90 -8.45 19.61 5.71
C SER A 90 -9.86 20.10 5.42
N ALA A 91 -10.02 21.09 4.53
CA ALA A 91 -11.34 21.56 4.11
C ALA A 91 -12.15 20.51 3.34
N LEU A 92 -11.47 19.56 2.66
CA LEU A 92 -12.12 18.51 1.87
C LEU A 92 -12.17 17.15 2.59
N TYR A 93 -11.12 16.83 3.34
CA TYR A 93 -10.91 15.49 3.90
C TYR A 93 -10.86 15.45 5.44
N GLY A 94 -11.04 16.60 6.11
CA GLY A 94 -11.01 16.71 7.57
C GLY A 94 -9.60 16.94 8.14
N SER A 95 -9.53 16.99 9.48
CA SER A 95 -8.33 17.38 10.27
C SER A 95 -7.09 16.54 9.98
N ASP A 96 -7.26 15.30 9.55
CA ASP A 96 -6.15 14.37 9.34
C ASP A 96 -5.42 14.61 8.01
N ALA A 97 -5.96 15.48 7.14
CA ALA A 97 -5.38 15.82 5.84
C ALA A 97 -4.63 17.18 5.84
N VAL A 98 -4.04 17.57 6.97
CA VAL A 98 -3.30 18.84 7.07
C VAL A 98 -1.95 18.75 6.33
N GLY A 99 -1.26 17.62 6.40
CA GLY A 99 0.01 17.38 5.71
C GLY A 99 -0.18 17.06 4.23
N GLY A 100 -1.21 16.30 3.95
CA GLY A 100 -1.55 15.83 2.61
C GLY A 100 -2.38 14.55 2.61
N VAL A 101 -2.64 14.06 1.42
CA VAL A 101 -3.41 12.84 1.18
C VAL A 101 -2.62 11.92 0.26
N VAL A 102 -2.55 10.66 0.62
CA VAL A 102 -2.14 9.57 -0.26
C VAL A 102 -3.39 8.80 -0.64
N GLN A 103 -3.72 8.80 -1.91
CA GLN A 103 -4.85 8.05 -2.43
C GLN A 103 -4.37 6.91 -3.29
N ILE A 104 -4.75 5.71 -2.92
CA ILE A 104 -4.45 4.47 -3.63
C ILE A 104 -5.68 4.07 -4.43
N PHE A 105 -5.48 3.80 -5.70
CA PHE A 105 -6.49 3.25 -6.57
C PHE A 105 -6.18 1.79 -6.84
N THR A 106 -7.13 0.91 -6.55
CA THR A 106 -6.98 -0.51 -6.79
C THR A 106 -7.27 -0.87 -8.25
N ARG A 107 -6.71 -1.98 -8.69
CA ARG A 107 -6.89 -2.47 -10.06
C ARG A 107 -8.34 -2.84 -10.30
N LYS A 108 -8.89 -2.32 -11.40
CA LYS A 108 -10.24 -2.64 -11.88
C LYS A 108 -10.22 -3.79 -12.88
N GLY A 109 -11.39 -4.33 -13.17
CA GLY A 109 -11.57 -5.25 -14.28
C GLY A 109 -11.06 -4.69 -15.60
N ALA A 110 -10.64 -5.55 -16.49
CA ALA A 110 -10.18 -5.22 -17.83
C ALA A 110 -11.11 -5.84 -18.87
N PRO A 111 -11.32 -5.20 -20.04
CA PRO A 111 -12.13 -5.76 -21.11
C PRO A 111 -11.66 -7.18 -21.48
N GLY A 112 -12.60 -8.13 -21.54
CA GLY A 112 -12.28 -9.55 -21.71
C GLY A 112 -11.67 -10.14 -20.43
N LEU A 113 -10.76 -11.08 -20.57
CA LEU A 113 -10.05 -11.75 -19.48
C LEU A 113 -8.56 -11.42 -19.57
N ALA A 114 -8.01 -10.80 -18.55
CA ALA A 114 -6.59 -10.55 -18.41
C ALA A 114 -6.04 -11.26 -17.17
N VAL A 115 -4.97 -12.02 -17.33
CA VAL A 115 -4.27 -12.74 -16.25
C VAL A 115 -2.85 -12.24 -16.18
N HIS A 116 -2.33 -12.10 -14.98
CA HIS A 116 -0.94 -11.75 -14.76
C HIS A 116 -0.35 -12.58 -13.62
N GLY A 117 0.97 -12.74 -13.66
CA GLY A 117 1.72 -13.37 -12.59
C GLY A 117 3.10 -12.74 -12.48
N ARG A 118 3.62 -12.70 -11.26
CA ARG A 118 4.96 -12.17 -10.96
C ARG A 118 5.63 -12.99 -9.88
N VAL A 119 6.93 -13.18 -10.02
CA VAL A 119 7.79 -13.67 -8.96
C VAL A 119 8.99 -12.74 -8.83
N SER A 120 9.41 -12.46 -7.61
CA SER A 120 10.58 -11.65 -7.32
C SER A 120 11.38 -12.23 -6.17
N ALA A 121 12.68 -11.96 -6.18
CA ALA A 121 13.60 -12.32 -5.11
C ALA A 121 14.53 -11.15 -4.83
N GLY A 122 14.89 -10.96 -3.58
CA GLY A 122 15.70 -9.84 -3.11
C GLY A 122 16.72 -10.23 -2.05
N SER A 123 17.36 -9.23 -1.47
CA SER A 123 18.24 -9.39 -0.31
C SER A 123 17.45 -9.89 0.92
N HIS A 124 18.18 -10.34 1.94
CA HIS A 124 17.62 -10.88 3.20
C HIS A 124 16.65 -12.07 3.01
N GLY A 125 16.84 -12.85 1.93
CA GLY A 125 15.96 -13.98 1.64
C GLY A 125 14.58 -13.59 1.13
N GLN A 126 14.36 -12.34 0.77
CA GLN A 126 13.08 -11.86 0.26
C GLN A 126 12.63 -12.65 -0.96
N ARG A 127 11.41 -13.13 -0.92
CA ARG A 127 10.74 -13.83 -2.01
C ARG A 127 9.29 -13.39 -2.05
N GLN A 128 8.81 -13.12 -3.24
CA GLN A 128 7.41 -12.72 -3.44
C GLN A 128 6.86 -13.40 -4.68
N ALA A 129 5.66 -13.91 -4.58
CA ALA A 129 4.87 -14.39 -5.70
C ALA A 129 3.51 -13.70 -5.69
N ALA A 130 3.06 -13.27 -6.84
CA ALA A 130 1.74 -12.68 -7.02
C ALA A 130 1.09 -13.20 -8.29
N ALA A 131 -0.21 -13.39 -8.26
CA ALA A 131 -1.03 -13.74 -9.40
C ALA A 131 -2.34 -12.97 -9.35
N GLY A 132 -2.87 -12.62 -10.50
CA GLY A 132 -4.14 -11.92 -10.55
C GLY A 132 -4.91 -12.14 -11.85
N LEU A 133 -6.20 -11.90 -11.74
CA LEU A 133 -7.17 -12.03 -12.82
C LEU A 133 -8.02 -10.76 -12.85
N ARG A 134 -8.25 -10.23 -14.05
CA ARG A 134 -9.14 -9.09 -14.26
C ARG A 134 -10.07 -9.40 -15.43
N TRP A 135 -11.33 -9.09 -15.25
CA TRP A 135 -12.36 -9.35 -16.25
C TRP A 135 -13.37 -8.21 -16.27
N ALA A 136 -13.83 -7.85 -17.45
CA ALA A 136 -14.98 -6.97 -17.60
C ALA A 136 -15.81 -7.39 -18.83
N SER A 137 -17.13 -7.43 -18.68
CA SER A 137 -18.08 -7.70 -19.76
C SER A 137 -19.42 -7.03 -19.44
N GLY A 138 -19.95 -6.30 -20.41
CA GLY A 138 -21.18 -5.52 -20.22
C GLY A 138 -21.06 -4.55 -19.03
N PRO A 139 -22.03 -4.54 -18.11
CA PRO A 139 -22.01 -3.65 -16.96
C PRO A 139 -21.11 -4.16 -15.80
N TRP A 140 -20.57 -5.36 -15.88
CA TRP A 140 -19.82 -6.01 -14.82
C TRP A 140 -18.32 -5.92 -15.02
N ASP A 141 -17.62 -5.76 -13.92
CA ASP A 141 -16.17 -5.96 -13.87
C ASP A 141 -15.73 -6.60 -12.54
N ALA A 142 -14.65 -7.34 -12.61
CA ALA A 142 -14.06 -8.01 -11.47
C ALA A 142 -12.53 -7.99 -11.55
N ALA A 143 -11.88 -7.91 -10.41
CA ALA A 143 -10.46 -8.11 -10.26
C ALA A 143 -10.20 -8.95 -9.00
N LEU A 144 -9.36 -9.97 -9.13
CA LEU A 144 -8.88 -10.83 -8.04
C LEU A 144 -7.35 -10.80 -8.06
N GLY A 145 -6.74 -10.63 -6.92
CA GLY A 145 -5.31 -10.74 -6.74
C GLY A 145 -4.97 -11.60 -5.53
N LEU A 146 -3.89 -12.34 -5.66
CA LEU A 146 -3.29 -13.17 -4.63
C LEU A 146 -1.81 -12.81 -4.55
N GLN A 147 -1.27 -12.66 -3.34
CA GLN A 147 0.14 -12.39 -3.11
C GLN A 147 0.61 -13.20 -1.92
N ALA A 148 1.78 -13.81 -2.05
CA ALA A 148 2.53 -14.40 -0.95
C ALA A 148 3.91 -13.75 -0.90
N SER A 149 4.33 -13.31 0.27
CA SER A 149 5.58 -12.60 0.52
C SER A 149 6.29 -13.19 1.72
N ARG A 150 7.58 -13.41 1.60
CA ARG A 150 8.43 -13.87 2.69
C ARG A 150 9.74 -13.07 2.70
N ASP A 151 10.18 -12.69 3.89
CA ASP A 151 11.46 -12.01 4.12
C ASP A 151 12.09 -12.61 5.38
N ASP A 152 13.34 -13.07 5.29
CA ASP A 152 14.07 -13.60 6.46
C ASP A 152 14.47 -12.48 7.44
N GLY A 153 14.37 -11.22 6.99
CA GLY A 153 14.59 -10.03 7.80
C GLY A 153 16.04 -9.82 8.22
N PHE A 154 16.20 -8.86 9.09
CA PHE A 154 17.46 -8.53 9.77
C PHE A 154 17.14 -8.05 11.18
N SER A 155 18.14 -8.08 12.08
CA SER A 155 17.93 -7.50 13.41
C SER A 155 17.79 -5.98 13.33
N ALA A 156 16.70 -5.45 13.83
CA ALA A 156 16.42 -4.00 13.89
C ALA A 156 17.30 -3.28 14.91
N THR A 157 18.00 -4.02 15.78
CA THR A 157 18.88 -3.49 16.82
C THR A 157 20.33 -3.92 16.56
N ASN A 158 21.28 -3.19 17.11
CA ASN A 158 22.71 -3.54 17.05
C ASN A 158 23.32 -3.63 18.45
N ALA A 159 24.52 -4.21 18.55
CA ALA A 159 25.19 -4.41 19.84
C ALA A 159 25.52 -3.11 20.62
N ARG A 160 25.33 -1.93 20.01
CA ARG A 160 25.50 -0.63 20.66
C ARG A 160 24.15 -0.04 21.10
N ALA A 161 23.04 -0.80 20.95
CA ALA A 161 21.73 -0.36 21.41
C ALA A 161 21.77 -0.09 22.93
N GLN A 162 21.25 1.08 23.31
CA GLN A 162 21.19 1.47 24.72
C GLN A 162 20.18 0.60 25.48
N PHE A 163 20.36 0.48 26.80
CA PHE A 163 19.45 -0.25 27.71
C PHE A 163 19.35 -1.76 27.49
N GLY A 164 20.35 -2.40 26.85
CA GLY A 164 20.36 -3.86 26.69
C GLY A 164 19.30 -4.40 25.71
N ASN A 165 18.75 -3.56 24.86
CA ASN A 165 17.70 -3.93 23.90
C ASN A 165 18.24 -4.61 22.63
N TYR A 166 19.51 -5.06 22.64
CA TYR A 166 20.07 -5.80 21.53
C TYR A 166 19.53 -7.21 21.50
N ASN A 167 18.92 -7.56 20.38
CA ASN A 167 18.57 -8.92 20.03
C ASN A 167 19.22 -9.25 18.68
N ALA A 168 19.98 -10.35 18.61
CA ALA A 168 20.70 -10.76 17.42
C ALA A 168 19.85 -11.57 16.43
N ASP A 169 18.58 -11.84 16.77
CA ASP A 169 17.68 -12.57 15.89
C ASP A 169 17.29 -11.76 14.65
N ARG A 170 16.83 -12.46 13.64
CA ARG A 170 16.30 -11.82 12.44
C ARG A 170 14.79 -11.63 12.60
N ASP A 171 14.34 -10.43 12.38
CA ASP A 171 12.93 -10.07 12.36
C ASP A 171 12.32 -10.44 11.00
N GLY A 172 12.03 -11.72 10.79
CA GLY A 172 11.42 -12.21 9.56
C GLY A 172 9.95 -11.75 9.40
N PHE A 173 9.46 -11.76 8.18
CA PHE A 173 8.11 -11.38 7.82
C PHE A 173 7.52 -12.33 6.78
N ASP A 174 6.34 -12.85 7.06
CA ASP A 174 5.54 -13.66 6.15
C ASP A 174 4.17 -12.98 5.99
N GLN A 175 3.70 -12.84 4.75
CA GLN A 175 2.41 -12.25 4.43
C GLN A 175 1.76 -13.00 3.28
N ASP A 176 0.52 -13.40 3.50
CA ASP A 176 -0.39 -13.84 2.44
C ASP A 176 -1.50 -12.80 2.30
N ALA A 177 -1.75 -12.33 1.10
CA ALA A 177 -2.74 -11.31 0.85
C ALA A 177 -3.70 -11.72 -0.28
N VAL A 178 -4.96 -11.38 -0.08
CA VAL A 178 -6.03 -11.57 -1.07
C VAL A 178 -6.74 -10.24 -1.26
N ASN A 179 -6.96 -9.86 -2.50
CA ASN A 179 -7.82 -8.74 -2.83
C ASN A 179 -8.87 -9.13 -3.86
N LEU A 180 -10.11 -8.71 -3.63
CA LEU A 180 -11.24 -8.90 -4.53
C LEU A 180 -11.92 -7.55 -4.73
N ARG A 181 -12.12 -7.18 -5.98
CA ARG A 181 -12.94 -6.03 -6.37
C ARG A 181 -14.02 -6.49 -7.33
N LEU A 182 -15.24 -6.04 -7.10
CA LEU A 182 -16.39 -6.25 -7.97
C LEU A 182 -17.00 -4.88 -8.30
N GLY A 183 -17.35 -4.67 -9.55
CA GLY A 183 -18.00 -3.47 -10.03
C GLY A 183 -19.22 -3.77 -10.86
N LEU A 184 -20.27 -2.96 -10.70
CA LEU A 184 -21.49 -3.03 -11.46
C LEU A 184 -21.92 -1.62 -11.89
N GLN A 185 -21.95 -1.38 -13.19
CA GLN A 185 -22.54 -0.17 -13.76
C GLN A 185 -24.04 -0.33 -13.85
N LEU A 186 -24.77 0.51 -13.14
CA LEU A 186 -26.23 0.58 -13.18
C LEU A 186 -26.71 1.54 -14.27
N ALA A 187 -28.02 1.65 -14.46
CA ALA A 187 -28.61 2.61 -15.37
C ALA A 187 -28.27 4.05 -14.96
N GLY A 188 -27.99 4.91 -15.93
CA GLY A 188 -27.50 6.26 -15.70
C GLY A 188 -26.04 6.26 -15.25
N ASP A 189 -25.65 7.23 -14.40
CA ASP A 189 -24.28 7.41 -13.92
C ASP A 189 -23.97 6.66 -12.61
N TRP A 190 -24.88 5.78 -12.17
CA TRP A 190 -24.72 5.03 -10.94
C TRP A 190 -23.80 3.83 -11.12
N ARG A 191 -22.84 3.69 -10.22
CA ARG A 191 -21.94 2.53 -10.14
C ARG A 191 -21.88 2.02 -8.70
N VAL A 192 -22.00 0.70 -8.56
CA VAL A 192 -21.78 0.01 -7.27
C VAL A 192 -20.45 -0.73 -7.33
N GLU A 193 -19.65 -0.57 -6.31
CA GLU A 193 -18.37 -1.23 -6.16
C GLU A 193 -18.27 -1.90 -4.78
N ALA A 194 -17.70 -3.08 -4.74
CA ALA A 194 -17.32 -3.79 -3.53
C ALA A 194 -15.84 -4.11 -3.58
N LEU A 195 -15.15 -3.84 -2.47
CA LEU A 195 -13.73 -4.12 -2.29
C LEU A 195 -13.55 -4.94 -1.01
N ALA A 196 -12.85 -6.05 -1.10
CA ALA A 196 -12.35 -6.83 0.03
C ALA A 196 -10.84 -6.92 -0.06
N LEU A 197 -10.15 -6.63 1.03
CA LEU A 197 -8.71 -6.76 1.20
C LEU A 197 -8.47 -7.53 2.49
N ASP A 198 -7.64 -8.55 2.42
CA ASP A 198 -7.15 -9.33 3.55
C ASP A 198 -5.65 -9.59 3.39
N SER A 199 -4.87 -9.43 4.51
CA SER A 199 -3.41 -9.56 4.46
C SER A 199 -2.80 -9.80 5.85
#